data_e76570794101f86f1b792acfefa39984
#
_entry.id   e76570794101f86f1b792acfefa39984
#
_cell.length_a   1.000
_cell.length_b   1.000
_cell.length_c   1.000
_cell.angle_alpha   90.00
_cell.angle_beta   90.00
_cell.angle_gamma   90.00
#
_symmetry.space_group_name_H-M   'P 1'
#
loop_
_entity.id
_entity.type
_entity.pdbx_description
1 polymer ?
#
loop_
_entity_poly.entity_id
_entity_poly.type
_entity_poly.pdbx_seq_one_letter_code
_entity_poly.pdbx_strand_id
1 'polypeptide(L)'
;MRTPVSRLAAAKPLAITRVLDAPRILVFRAWTEREHLVNWWGQPKGATMPYCRGDVRVGGGLHFRVNLPDGNVVWGKSVYREIVEPARVVLLDYFSDEHGNIVEPPPGLPKESVITATFVERDGRTTVTVEHAGAEQASKEDQAAYQQGWGESLDRMAEDLAKAPTREVAITRVFDAPRELVFKAWTDAGHMAQWWGPKMFTNPVCEVDARPGGTIYIVMRAPDGVEYPMRGVFLEVVEPERIVFTAVAQDKDGNALLEAHTVVSFAQQGSETKLTVHQRAVGLAPLAPQMLAGMEAGWTQSLERLADLISTNGTRKEATLVGDREIAATRVFDAPRELVWKVWTEPEHIGQWWGPKGFTTTTHAMELKPGGVWRFVMHGPDRDYQNKITYLEVVKPERLVYRHGGDKEVEPVNFQVTVIFTEQGGKTRIDMRMVFPSANARDYVVKTYGAVEGLNQTLGRLEEYLGARALS
;
A
#
# COMPACT_ATOMS: atom_id res chain seq x y z
N MET A 1 -9.91 39.57 -21.60
CA MET A 1 -8.69 40.33 -21.93
C MET A 1 -7.52 39.67 -21.22
N ARG A 2 -6.56 39.11 -21.93
CA ARG A 2 -5.34 38.56 -21.35
C ARG A 2 -4.41 39.72 -21.03
N THR A 3 -4.18 40.00 -19.76
CA THR A 3 -3.18 40.97 -19.31
C THR A 3 -1.79 40.44 -19.71
N PRO A 4 -0.95 41.23 -20.35
CA PRO A 4 0.36 40.75 -20.79
C PRO A 4 1.22 40.42 -19.56
N VAL A 5 1.80 39.24 -19.54
CA VAL A 5 2.89 38.85 -18.65
C VAL A 5 4.06 39.79 -18.96
N SER A 6 4.39 40.65 -18.01
CA SER A 6 5.50 41.58 -18.08
C SER A 6 6.80 40.83 -18.40
N ARG A 7 7.61 41.36 -19.34
CA ARG A 7 8.92 40.88 -19.70
C ARG A 7 9.93 41.06 -18.56
N LEU A 8 9.86 40.23 -17.53
CA LEU A 8 10.93 40.05 -16.52
C LEU A 8 11.85 38.88 -16.89
N ALA A 9 12.24 38.77 -18.14
CA ALA A 9 13.04 37.67 -18.63
C ALA A 9 14.39 38.16 -19.16
N ALA A 10 15.34 38.51 -18.28
CA ALA A 10 16.75 38.67 -18.66
C ALA A 10 17.77 38.53 -17.51
N ALA A 11 17.39 38.64 -16.25
CA ALA A 11 18.30 38.42 -15.14
C ALA A 11 17.91 37.13 -14.40
N LYS A 12 18.90 36.37 -13.90
CA LYS A 12 18.64 35.14 -13.14
C LYS A 12 18.06 35.55 -11.77
N PRO A 13 16.88 35.02 -11.36
CA PRO A 13 16.29 35.35 -10.08
C PRO A 13 17.22 34.96 -8.92
N LEU A 14 17.10 35.66 -7.80
CA LEU A 14 17.76 35.27 -6.57
C LEU A 14 17.22 33.91 -6.13
N ALA A 15 18.09 32.92 -5.99
CA ALA A 15 17.68 31.58 -5.61
C ALA A 15 18.31 31.16 -4.28
N ILE A 16 17.47 30.70 -3.34
CA ILE A 16 17.88 30.19 -2.04
C ILE A 16 17.36 28.76 -1.91
N THR A 17 18.23 27.85 -1.44
CA THR A 17 17.87 26.46 -1.21
C THR A 17 18.13 26.08 0.24
N ARG A 18 17.16 25.36 0.85
CA ARG A 18 17.27 24.81 2.21
C ARG A 18 16.77 23.37 2.24
N VAL A 19 17.48 22.50 2.92
CA VAL A 19 16.99 21.15 3.24
C VAL A 19 16.37 21.18 4.64
N LEU A 20 15.11 20.78 4.72
CA LEU A 20 14.31 20.74 5.94
C LEU A 20 14.09 19.29 6.36
N ASP A 21 14.23 19.00 7.65
CA ASP A 21 13.97 17.67 8.22
C ASP A 21 12.46 17.49 8.48
N ALA A 22 11.69 17.58 7.41
CA ALA A 22 10.23 17.46 7.42
C ALA A 22 9.73 16.91 6.07
N PRO A 23 8.62 16.14 6.07
CA PRO A 23 8.00 15.67 4.83
C PRO A 23 7.44 16.84 4.01
N ARG A 24 7.35 16.62 2.70
CA ARG A 24 6.97 17.64 1.72
C ARG A 24 5.62 18.29 1.99
N ILE A 25 4.63 17.46 2.40
CA ILE A 25 3.29 18.00 2.71
C ILE A 25 3.32 18.98 3.88
N LEU A 26 4.09 18.69 4.93
CA LEU A 26 4.19 19.60 6.08
C LEU A 26 4.89 20.90 5.68
N VAL A 27 5.95 20.83 4.87
CA VAL A 27 6.61 22.02 4.32
C VAL A 27 5.67 22.82 3.41
N PHE A 28 4.90 22.14 2.55
CA PHE A 28 3.90 22.79 1.69
C PHE A 28 2.81 23.48 2.53
N ARG A 29 2.33 22.86 3.60
CA ARG A 29 1.36 23.45 4.54
C ARG A 29 1.94 24.69 5.22
N ALA A 30 3.22 24.70 5.54
CA ALA A 30 3.88 25.89 6.08
C ALA A 30 3.81 27.10 5.12
N TRP A 31 3.69 26.88 3.81
CA TRP A 31 3.51 27.91 2.78
C TRP A 31 2.05 28.24 2.47
N THR A 32 1.11 27.41 2.90
CA THR A 32 -0.29 27.53 2.50
C THR A 32 -1.26 27.62 3.68
N GLU A 33 -0.82 27.37 4.90
CA GLU A 33 -1.66 27.51 6.09
C GLU A 33 -1.24 28.71 6.93
N ARG A 34 -2.22 29.55 7.28
CA ARG A 34 -1.99 30.79 8.01
C ARG A 34 -1.32 30.56 9.37
N GLU A 35 -1.71 29.49 10.06
CA GLU A 35 -1.19 29.10 11.38
C GLU A 35 0.32 28.89 11.38
N HIS A 36 0.86 28.43 10.26
CA HIS A 36 2.30 28.30 10.03
C HIS A 36 2.93 29.59 9.52
N LEU A 37 2.32 30.25 8.52
CA LEU A 37 2.86 31.47 7.89
C LEU A 37 3.17 32.56 8.90
N VAL A 38 2.33 32.75 9.91
CA VAL A 38 2.52 33.77 10.95
C VAL A 38 3.79 33.55 11.80
N ASN A 39 4.40 32.38 11.73
CA ASN A 39 5.57 32.06 12.52
C ASN A 39 6.89 32.30 11.78
N TRP A 40 6.88 32.42 10.44
CA TRP A 40 8.12 32.50 9.67
C TRP A 40 8.10 33.43 8.47
N TRP A 41 6.93 33.67 7.81
CA TRP A 41 6.85 34.42 6.54
C TRP A 41 7.37 35.86 6.68
N GLY A 42 8.37 36.23 5.85
CA GLY A 42 8.91 37.58 5.81
C GLY A 42 9.49 38.05 7.14
N GLN A 43 9.88 37.16 8.04
CA GLN A 43 10.30 37.50 9.39
C GLN A 43 11.80 37.19 9.61
N PRO A 44 12.69 38.18 9.46
CA PRO A 44 14.07 38.03 9.90
C PRO A 44 14.14 37.80 11.41
N LYS A 45 15.29 37.41 11.91
CA LYS A 45 15.50 37.09 13.32
C LYS A 45 15.05 38.27 14.24
N GLY A 46 14.19 37.93 15.21
CA GLY A 46 13.63 38.91 16.14
C GLY A 46 12.38 39.66 15.66
N ALA A 47 11.96 39.49 14.39
CA ALA A 47 10.73 40.04 13.90
C ALA A 47 9.49 39.23 14.36
N THR A 48 8.31 39.86 14.32
CA THR A 48 6.99 39.22 14.62
C THR A 48 5.93 39.61 13.60
N MET A 49 4.95 38.72 13.38
CA MET A 49 3.79 38.95 12.48
C MET A 49 2.49 38.98 13.30
N PRO A 50 2.14 40.11 13.93
CA PRO A 50 0.92 40.22 14.75
C PRO A 50 -0.38 40.24 13.95
N TYR A 51 -0.30 40.43 12.64
CA TYR A 51 -1.46 40.48 11.75
C TYR A 51 -1.18 39.73 10.44
N CYS A 52 -2.07 38.80 10.10
CA CYS A 52 -2.10 38.10 8.82
C CYS A 52 -3.56 37.71 8.51
N ARG A 53 -4.10 38.18 7.41
CA ARG A 53 -5.47 37.86 6.96
C ARG A 53 -5.48 37.58 5.47
N GLY A 54 -6.43 36.73 5.05
CA GLY A 54 -6.66 36.46 3.63
C GLY A 54 -6.97 34.98 3.35
N ASP A 55 -7.06 34.67 2.06
CA ASP A 55 -7.39 33.35 1.52
C ASP A 55 -6.19 32.75 0.77
N VAL A 56 -5.81 31.54 1.15
CA VAL A 56 -4.82 30.76 0.42
C VAL A 56 -5.50 29.95 -0.67
N ARG A 57 -5.68 30.55 -1.84
CA ARG A 57 -6.19 29.92 -3.07
C ARG A 57 -5.68 30.69 -4.28
N VAL A 58 -5.67 30.05 -5.43
CA VAL A 58 -5.30 30.76 -6.67
C VAL A 58 -6.20 31.98 -6.89
N GLY A 59 -5.58 33.14 -7.07
CA GLY A 59 -6.25 34.46 -7.15
C GLY A 59 -6.64 35.07 -5.80
N GLY A 60 -6.53 34.32 -4.71
CA GLY A 60 -6.61 34.84 -3.33
C GLY A 60 -5.27 35.40 -2.87
N GLY A 61 -5.19 35.95 -1.68
CA GLY A 61 -3.94 36.49 -1.16
C GLY A 61 -3.98 36.79 0.33
N LEU A 62 -2.83 37.14 0.84
CA LEU A 62 -2.60 37.49 2.23
C LEU A 62 -2.31 38.99 2.35
N HIS A 63 -2.82 39.62 3.40
CA HIS A 63 -2.43 40.96 3.87
C HIS A 63 -1.85 40.78 5.26
N PHE A 64 -0.62 41.23 5.46
CA PHE A 64 0.11 40.98 6.69
C PHE A 64 0.92 42.18 7.16
N ARG A 65 1.23 42.19 8.48
CA ARG A 65 2.07 43.16 9.12
C ARG A 65 3.25 42.47 9.81
N VAL A 66 4.45 42.93 9.53
CA VAL A 66 5.70 42.50 10.21
C VAL A 66 6.21 43.64 11.05
N ASN A 67 6.45 43.37 12.32
CA ASN A 67 7.19 44.26 13.21
C ASN A 67 8.67 43.85 13.21
N LEU A 68 9.56 44.73 12.78
CA LEU A 68 10.98 44.48 12.74
C LEU A 68 11.65 44.75 14.11
N PRO A 69 12.82 44.16 14.39
CA PRO A 69 13.52 44.32 15.68
C PRO A 69 13.92 45.77 15.99
N ASP A 70 14.12 46.59 14.97
CA ASP A 70 14.46 48.02 15.08
C ASP A 70 13.27 48.91 15.40
N GLY A 71 12.07 48.33 15.54
CA GLY A 71 10.80 49.01 15.78
C GLY A 71 10.06 49.47 14.53
N ASN A 72 10.64 49.29 13.34
CA ASN A 72 9.95 49.56 12.08
C ASN A 72 8.85 48.57 11.83
N VAL A 73 7.81 49.03 11.09
CA VAL A 73 6.66 48.24 10.70
C VAL A 73 6.61 48.15 9.17
N VAL A 74 6.48 46.93 8.68
CA VAL A 74 6.29 46.65 7.25
C VAL A 74 4.92 46.01 7.04
N TRP A 75 4.12 46.60 6.13
CA TRP A 75 2.90 45.99 5.63
C TRP A 75 3.17 45.38 4.28
N GLY A 76 2.68 44.14 4.08
CA GLY A 76 2.84 43.41 2.82
C GLY A 76 1.52 42.78 2.36
N LYS A 77 1.46 42.54 1.06
CA LYS A 77 0.35 41.85 0.41
C LYS A 77 0.88 40.86 -0.57
N SER A 78 0.51 39.59 -0.39
CA SER A 78 0.85 38.52 -1.33
C SER A 78 -0.41 38.05 -2.07
N VAL A 79 -0.27 37.65 -3.35
CA VAL A 79 -1.36 37.09 -4.16
C VAL A 79 -0.90 35.76 -4.76
N TYR A 80 -1.59 34.66 -4.44
CA TYR A 80 -1.28 33.34 -4.97
C TYR A 80 -1.63 33.24 -6.45
N ARG A 81 -0.66 32.91 -7.29
CA ARG A 81 -0.80 32.72 -8.73
C ARG A 81 -0.91 31.27 -9.12
N GLU A 82 -0.21 30.39 -8.39
CA GLU A 82 -0.19 28.96 -8.63
C GLU A 82 -0.05 28.25 -7.29
N ILE A 83 -0.82 27.19 -7.11
CA ILE A 83 -0.73 26.26 -5.99
C ILE A 83 -0.82 24.86 -6.58
N VAL A 84 0.28 24.10 -6.56
CA VAL A 84 0.36 22.70 -6.99
C VAL A 84 0.77 21.87 -5.79
N GLU A 85 -0.21 21.32 -5.10
CA GLU A 85 0.01 20.50 -3.90
C GLU A 85 0.66 19.16 -4.23
N PRO A 86 1.66 18.71 -3.48
CA PRO A 86 2.49 19.45 -2.53
C PRO A 86 3.81 19.93 -3.14
N ALA A 87 3.85 20.28 -4.43
CA ALA A 87 5.09 20.43 -5.19
C ALA A 87 5.54 21.87 -5.39
N ARG A 88 4.60 22.83 -5.49
CA ARG A 88 4.97 24.18 -5.90
C ARG A 88 3.94 25.23 -5.48
N VAL A 89 4.43 26.42 -5.11
CA VAL A 89 3.65 27.63 -4.85
C VAL A 89 4.28 28.79 -5.61
N VAL A 90 3.46 29.60 -6.30
CA VAL A 90 3.87 30.86 -6.91
C VAL A 90 2.99 31.98 -6.39
N LEU A 91 3.60 33.01 -5.89
CA LEU A 91 2.91 34.22 -5.41
C LEU A 91 3.57 35.50 -5.91
N LEU A 92 2.76 36.54 -5.99
CA LEU A 92 3.22 37.90 -6.18
C LEU A 92 3.23 38.57 -4.81
N ASP A 93 4.30 39.30 -4.53
CA ASP A 93 4.49 40.02 -3.27
C ASP A 93 4.66 41.51 -3.49
N TYR A 94 4.00 42.30 -2.65
CA TYR A 94 3.91 43.76 -2.76
C TYR A 94 4.06 44.40 -1.39
N PHE A 95 4.60 45.63 -1.35
CA PHE A 95 4.43 46.52 -0.23
C PHE A 95 3.00 47.05 -0.19
N SER A 96 2.41 47.18 0.98
CA SER A 96 1.06 47.70 1.17
C SER A 96 0.99 48.71 2.33
N ASP A 97 -0.14 49.39 2.42
CA ASP A 97 -0.52 50.15 3.62
C ASP A 97 -1.30 49.23 4.61
N GLU A 98 -1.72 49.80 5.73
CA GLU A 98 -2.51 49.09 6.75
C GLU A 98 -3.93 48.69 6.29
N HIS A 99 -4.39 49.27 5.19
CA HIS A 99 -5.70 48.95 4.58
C HIS A 99 -5.61 47.92 3.45
N GLY A 100 -4.36 47.48 3.09
CA GLY A 100 -4.11 46.48 2.03
C GLY A 100 -4.06 47.08 0.63
N ASN A 101 -3.96 48.41 0.48
CA ASN A 101 -3.67 49.05 -0.81
C ASN A 101 -2.17 48.85 -1.12
N ILE A 102 -1.87 48.52 -2.38
CA ILE A 102 -0.45 48.42 -2.84
C ILE A 102 0.12 49.85 -2.87
N VAL A 103 1.32 50.01 -2.26
CA VAL A 103 2.03 51.29 -2.19
C VAL A 103 3.39 51.19 -2.90
N GLU A 104 3.97 52.37 -3.18
CA GLU A 104 5.34 52.43 -3.70
C GLU A 104 6.31 51.83 -2.67
N PRO A 105 7.22 50.93 -3.08
CA PRO A 105 8.23 50.38 -2.18
C PRO A 105 9.25 51.45 -1.75
N PRO A 106 10.05 51.20 -0.72
CA PRO A 106 11.22 51.97 -0.44
C PRO A 106 12.15 52.09 -1.66
N PRO A 107 12.90 53.19 -1.82
CA PRO A 107 13.81 53.36 -2.95
C PRO A 107 14.77 52.19 -3.11
N GLY A 108 14.92 51.69 -4.33
CA GLY A 108 15.82 50.56 -4.64
C GLY A 108 15.17 49.19 -4.55
N LEU A 109 13.94 49.08 -4.01
CA LEU A 109 13.23 47.82 -3.94
C LEU A 109 12.21 47.65 -5.10
N PRO A 110 11.91 46.42 -5.56
CA PRO A 110 10.97 46.15 -6.64
C PRO A 110 9.54 46.49 -6.24
N LYS A 111 8.75 47.01 -7.20
CA LYS A 111 7.30 47.24 -7.01
C LYS A 111 6.50 45.96 -6.89
N GLU A 112 6.96 44.92 -7.55
CA GLU A 112 6.38 43.59 -7.58
C GLU A 112 7.50 42.57 -7.54
N SER A 113 7.35 41.59 -6.67
CA SER A 113 8.23 40.40 -6.62
C SER A 113 7.43 39.16 -7.00
N VAL A 114 8.06 38.28 -7.76
CA VAL A 114 7.50 36.94 -8.03
C VAL A 114 8.29 35.95 -7.18
N ILE A 115 7.63 35.32 -6.24
CA ILE A 115 8.23 34.30 -5.39
C ILE A 115 7.72 32.92 -5.84
N THR A 116 8.66 32.07 -6.25
CA THR A 116 8.38 30.68 -6.60
C THR A 116 9.05 29.77 -5.59
N ALA A 117 8.26 28.97 -4.88
CA ALA A 117 8.76 27.93 -3.99
C ALA A 117 8.50 26.56 -4.61
N THR A 118 9.54 25.73 -4.69
CA THR A 118 9.44 24.33 -5.13
C THR A 118 9.90 23.40 -4.03
N PHE A 119 9.21 22.26 -3.89
CA PHE A 119 9.40 21.31 -2.80
C PHE A 119 9.74 19.93 -3.37
N VAL A 120 10.94 19.44 -3.10
CA VAL A 120 11.41 18.12 -3.56
C VAL A 120 11.77 17.28 -2.34
N GLU A 121 11.06 16.17 -2.16
CA GLU A 121 11.31 15.25 -1.04
C GLU A 121 12.27 14.13 -1.46
N ARG A 122 13.19 13.81 -0.55
CA ARG A 122 14.03 12.63 -0.58
C ARG A 122 14.27 12.15 0.85
N ASP A 123 14.01 10.86 1.09
CA ASP A 123 14.25 10.18 2.38
C ASP A 123 13.59 10.90 3.57
N GLY A 124 12.33 11.37 3.40
CA GLY A 124 11.55 12.06 4.43
C GLY A 124 12.03 13.49 4.74
N ARG A 125 12.95 14.02 3.95
CA ARG A 125 13.44 15.40 4.02
C ARG A 125 13.02 16.15 2.78
N THR A 126 12.73 17.44 2.93
CA THR A 126 12.32 18.30 1.83
C THR A 126 13.35 19.35 1.51
N THR A 127 13.79 19.37 0.27
CA THR A 127 14.55 20.48 -0.30
C THR A 127 13.57 21.54 -0.77
N VAL A 128 13.62 22.70 -0.16
CA VAL A 128 12.88 23.90 -0.59
C VAL A 128 13.83 24.77 -1.41
N THR A 129 13.40 25.11 -2.63
CA THR A 129 14.07 26.12 -3.44
C THR A 129 13.14 27.30 -3.61
N VAL A 130 13.55 28.47 -3.17
CA VAL A 130 12.85 29.74 -3.34
C VAL A 130 13.56 30.55 -4.41
N GLU A 131 12.84 30.87 -5.48
CA GLU A 131 13.27 31.81 -6.51
C GLU A 131 12.51 33.13 -6.31
N HIS A 132 13.25 34.22 -6.10
CA HIS A 132 12.70 35.55 -5.90
C HIS A 132 13.08 36.43 -7.11
N ALA A 133 12.15 36.52 -8.07
CA ALA A 133 12.32 37.39 -9.22
C ALA A 133 11.85 38.82 -8.87
N GLY A 134 12.63 39.81 -9.31
CA GLY A 134 12.52 41.21 -8.92
C GLY A 134 13.64 41.65 -8.03
N ALA A 135 14.12 40.80 -7.11
CA ALA A 135 15.24 41.11 -6.21
C ALA A 135 16.56 41.34 -6.96
N GLU A 136 16.75 40.75 -8.15
CA GLU A 136 17.92 40.95 -9.00
C GLU A 136 18.07 42.41 -9.51
N GLN A 137 17.00 43.20 -9.45
CA GLN A 137 16.99 44.61 -9.84
C GLN A 137 17.52 45.55 -8.72
N ALA A 138 17.56 45.06 -7.50
CA ALA A 138 18.04 45.78 -6.34
C ALA A 138 19.57 45.93 -6.36
N SER A 139 20.09 46.82 -5.52
CA SER A 139 21.54 46.96 -5.30
C SER A 139 22.17 45.65 -4.80
N LYS A 140 23.47 45.47 -4.95
CA LYS A 140 24.16 44.27 -4.43
C LYS A 140 24.01 44.14 -2.89
N GLU A 141 23.93 45.25 -2.19
CA GLU A 141 23.72 45.30 -0.76
C GLU A 141 22.30 44.83 -0.41
N ASP A 142 21.28 45.31 -1.13
CA ASP A 142 19.90 44.87 -0.94
C ASP A 142 19.70 43.41 -1.36
N GLN A 143 20.38 42.94 -2.41
CA GLN A 143 20.36 41.52 -2.79
C GLN A 143 20.91 40.62 -1.68
N ALA A 144 22.01 41.07 -1.02
CA ALA A 144 22.56 40.34 0.12
C ALA A 144 21.60 40.37 1.32
N ALA A 145 20.90 41.48 1.56
CA ALA A 145 19.89 41.60 2.59
C ALA A 145 18.68 40.67 2.31
N TYR A 146 18.19 40.56 1.06
CA TYR A 146 17.18 39.60 0.66
C TYR A 146 17.64 38.17 0.90
N GLN A 147 18.87 37.83 0.53
CA GLN A 147 19.41 36.48 0.73
C GLN A 147 19.51 36.12 2.22
N GLN A 148 19.95 37.05 3.05
CA GLN A 148 19.99 36.88 4.50
C GLN A 148 18.57 36.74 5.07
N GLY A 149 17.63 37.62 4.72
CA GLY A 149 16.27 37.62 5.21
C GLY A 149 15.54 36.33 4.86
N TRP A 150 15.72 35.81 3.64
CA TRP A 150 15.18 34.48 3.26
C TRP A 150 15.83 33.36 4.05
N GLY A 151 17.14 33.40 4.27
CA GLY A 151 17.83 32.40 5.08
C GLY A 151 17.26 32.36 6.50
N GLU A 152 17.12 33.49 7.17
CA GLU A 152 16.57 33.60 8.52
C GLU A 152 15.10 33.20 8.59
N SER A 153 14.27 33.55 7.57
CA SER A 153 12.88 33.14 7.50
C SER A 153 12.72 31.61 7.31
N LEU A 154 13.56 30.99 6.46
CA LEU A 154 13.58 29.55 6.28
C LEU A 154 14.10 28.80 7.52
N ASP A 155 15.01 29.37 8.29
CA ASP A 155 15.45 28.82 9.58
C ASP A 155 14.30 28.84 10.60
N ARG A 156 13.52 29.91 10.66
CA ARG A 156 12.30 29.98 11.49
C ARG A 156 11.23 28.99 11.05
N MET A 157 11.07 28.80 9.75
CA MET A 157 10.18 27.76 9.24
C MET A 157 10.64 26.38 9.72
N ALA A 158 11.94 26.09 9.67
CA ALA A 158 12.48 24.84 10.20
C ALA A 158 12.18 24.67 11.71
N GLU A 159 12.33 25.73 12.50
CA GLU A 159 11.99 25.73 13.93
C GLU A 159 10.47 25.51 14.16
N ASP A 160 9.60 26.07 13.32
CA ASP A 160 8.17 25.86 13.41
C ASP A 160 7.79 24.41 13.08
N LEU A 161 8.33 23.88 11.99
CA LEU A 161 8.10 22.51 11.56
C LEU A 161 8.61 21.48 12.57
N ALA A 162 9.71 21.77 13.29
CA ALA A 162 10.26 20.90 14.34
C ALA A 162 9.33 20.74 15.56
N LYS A 163 8.32 21.60 15.71
CA LYS A 163 7.30 21.49 16.77
C LYS A 163 6.22 20.45 16.46
N ALA A 164 6.09 20.02 15.19
CA ALA A 164 5.13 19.00 14.81
C ALA A 164 5.43 17.68 15.54
N PRO A 165 4.43 17.01 16.13
CA PRO A 165 4.65 15.75 16.82
C PRO A 165 5.13 14.70 15.80
N THR A 166 6.23 14.04 16.13
CA THR A 166 6.84 13.00 15.27
C THR A 166 6.99 11.70 16.04
N ARG A 167 6.94 10.58 15.31
CA ARG A 167 7.31 9.28 15.86
C ARG A 167 8.03 8.44 14.81
N GLU A 168 9.03 7.73 15.28
CA GLU A 168 9.78 6.76 14.50
C GLU A 168 9.60 5.38 15.14
N VAL A 169 9.35 4.37 14.29
CA VAL A 169 9.13 2.98 14.69
C VAL A 169 9.96 2.09 13.79
N ALA A 170 10.70 1.17 14.40
CA ALA A 170 11.44 0.13 13.69
C ALA A 170 11.02 -1.24 14.23
N ILE A 171 10.37 -2.05 13.39
CA ILE A 171 9.88 -3.38 13.78
C ILE A 171 10.47 -4.41 12.85
N THR A 172 11.02 -5.48 13.43
CA THR A 172 11.55 -6.62 12.70
C THR A 172 10.75 -7.87 13.03
N ARG A 173 10.43 -8.67 12.01
CA ARG A 173 9.79 -9.98 12.16
C ARG A 173 10.37 -10.99 11.20
N VAL A 174 10.47 -12.24 11.64
CA VAL A 174 10.86 -13.37 10.79
C VAL A 174 9.61 -14.13 10.39
N PHE A 175 9.49 -14.43 9.09
CA PHE A 175 8.40 -15.19 8.50
C PHE A 175 8.97 -16.52 7.98
N ASP A 176 8.33 -17.64 8.32
CA ASP A 176 8.66 -18.95 7.76
C ASP A 176 8.10 -19.08 6.33
N ALA A 177 8.69 -18.33 5.42
CA ALA A 177 8.29 -18.27 4.03
C ALA A 177 9.39 -17.67 3.14
N PRO A 178 9.45 -18.03 1.84
CA PRO A 178 10.34 -17.41 0.88
C PRO A 178 10.07 -15.90 0.73
N ARG A 179 11.11 -15.15 0.48
CA ARG A 179 11.09 -13.68 0.35
C ARG A 179 10.09 -13.19 -0.70
N GLU A 180 9.98 -13.89 -1.82
CA GLU A 180 9.07 -13.58 -2.91
C GLU A 180 7.60 -13.63 -2.47
N LEU A 181 7.25 -14.58 -1.60
CA LEU A 181 5.89 -14.70 -1.06
C LEU A 181 5.56 -13.56 -0.09
N VAL A 182 6.51 -13.24 0.80
CA VAL A 182 6.34 -12.12 1.74
C VAL A 182 6.26 -10.79 1.00
N PHE A 183 7.11 -10.59 -0.01
CA PHE A 183 7.09 -9.40 -0.87
C PHE A 183 5.77 -9.27 -1.65
N LYS A 184 5.27 -10.37 -2.22
CA LYS A 184 3.99 -10.39 -2.93
C LYS A 184 2.83 -9.97 -2.03
N ALA A 185 2.84 -10.33 -0.76
CA ALA A 185 1.81 -9.93 0.19
C ALA A 185 1.77 -8.39 0.43
N TRP A 186 2.85 -7.68 0.13
CA TRP A 186 2.96 -6.22 0.21
C TRP A 186 2.66 -5.49 -1.10
N THR A 187 2.64 -6.20 -2.22
CA THR A 187 2.50 -5.60 -3.56
C THR A 187 1.23 -6.01 -4.29
N ASP A 188 0.52 -7.01 -3.78
CA ASP A 188 -0.77 -7.47 -4.30
C ASP A 188 -1.92 -6.91 -3.46
N ALA A 189 -2.86 -6.21 -4.10
CA ALA A 189 -3.99 -5.57 -3.43
C ALA A 189 -4.88 -6.57 -2.68
N GLY A 190 -5.12 -7.77 -3.27
CA GLY A 190 -5.95 -8.80 -2.67
C GLY A 190 -5.33 -9.42 -1.41
N HIS A 191 -4.00 -9.58 -1.40
CA HIS A 191 -3.28 -10.00 -0.20
C HIS A 191 -3.25 -8.89 0.83
N MET A 192 -2.88 -7.66 0.45
CA MET A 192 -2.78 -6.53 1.36
C MET A 192 -4.09 -6.24 2.09
N ALA A 193 -5.22 -6.34 1.40
CA ALA A 193 -6.54 -6.17 2.00
C ALA A 193 -6.82 -7.12 3.19
N GLN A 194 -6.15 -8.26 3.26
CA GLN A 194 -6.40 -9.27 4.29
C GLN A 194 -5.63 -9.01 5.58
N TRP A 195 -4.47 -8.35 5.50
CA TRP A 195 -3.60 -8.19 6.68
C TRP A 195 -3.36 -6.74 7.11
N TRP A 196 -3.54 -5.75 6.24
CA TRP A 196 -3.27 -4.36 6.56
C TRP A 196 -4.15 -3.85 7.71
N GLY A 197 -3.53 -3.14 8.65
CA GLY A 197 -4.22 -2.55 9.81
C GLY A 197 -4.34 -3.46 11.03
N PRO A 198 -4.77 -2.90 12.17
CA PRO A 198 -4.91 -3.61 13.44
C PRO A 198 -5.87 -4.79 13.37
N LYS A 199 -5.80 -5.70 14.36
CA LYS A 199 -6.79 -6.78 14.52
C LYS A 199 -8.20 -6.19 14.60
N MET A 200 -9.19 -6.92 14.09
CA MET A 200 -10.60 -6.54 13.99
C MET A 200 -10.92 -5.45 12.94
N PHE A 201 -9.92 -4.81 12.31
CA PHE A 201 -10.15 -3.92 11.19
C PHE A 201 -10.33 -4.70 9.89
N THR A 202 -11.16 -4.17 8.98
CA THR A 202 -11.33 -4.67 7.62
C THR A 202 -10.88 -3.60 6.62
N ASN A 203 -10.56 -4.01 5.40
CA ASN A 203 -10.14 -3.11 4.32
C ASN A 203 -11.11 -3.21 3.14
N PRO A 204 -12.28 -2.53 3.21
CA PRO A 204 -13.29 -2.59 2.14
C PRO A 204 -12.78 -2.02 0.80
N VAL A 205 -11.77 -1.16 0.84
CA VAL A 205 -11.08 -0.65 -0.34
C VAL A 205 -9.57 -0.87 -0.14
N CYS A 206 -8.93 -1.48 -1.12
CA CYS A 206 -7.49 -1.64 -1.17
C CYS A 206 -7.04 -1.64 -2.63
N GLU A 207 -6.40 -0.57 -3.05
CA GLU A 207 -5.87 -0.37 -4.41
C GLU A 207 -4.36 -0.18 -4.31
N VAL A 208 -3.59 -0.95 -5.08
CA VAL A 208 -2.13 -0.97 -5.03
C VAL A 208 -1.59 -1.02 -6.45
N ASP A 209 -0.82 0.00 -6.82
CA ASP A 209 0.01 0.04 -8.02
C ASP A 209 1.48 0.06 -7.58
N ALA A 210 2.03 -1.13 -7.27
CA ALA A 210 3.34 -1.28 -6.64
C ALA A 210 4.49 -1.11 -7.66
N ARG A 211 4.69 0.11 -8.14
CA ARG A 211 5.83 0.54 -8.97
C ARG A 211 6.28 1.94 -8.55
N PRO A 212 7.51 2.33 -8.82
CA PRO A 212 7.95 3.71 -8.56
C PRO A 212 7.00 4.73 -9.21
N GLY A 213 6.47 5.66 -8.41
CA GLY A 213 5.44 6.63 -8.82
C GLY A 213 4.01 6.09 -8.85
N GLY A 214 3.78 4.79 -8.64
CA GLY A 214 2.45 4.21 -8.50
C GLY A 214 1.81 4.53 -7.15
N THR A 215 0.50 4.32 -7.02
CA THR A 215 -0.29 4.75 -5.86
C THR A 215 -0.70 3.58 -4.97
N ILE A 216 -0.91 3.89 -3.70
CA ILE A 216 -1.58 3.03 -2.72
C ILE A 216 -2.77 3.78 -2.14
N TYR A 217 -3.95 3.14 -2.12
CA TYR A 217 -5.15 3.67 -1.48
C TYR A 217 -5.82 2.57 -0.69
N ILE A 218 -5.95 2.76 0.62
CA ILE A 218 -6.57 1.80 1.54
C ILE A 218 -7.58 2.54 2.41
N VAL A 219 -8.78 1.96 2.54
CA VAL A 219 -9.76 2.39 3.56
C VAL A 219 -9.81 1.30 4.62
N MET A 220 -9.29 1.60 5.80
CA MET A 220 -9.42 0.73 6.97
C MET A 220 -10.75 1.05 7.66
N ARG A 221 -11.57 0.03 7.94
CA ARG A 221 -12.81 0.16 8.70
C ARG A 221 -12.68 -0.51 10.05
N ALA A 222 -12.88 0.26 11.11
CA ALA A 222 -12.89 -0.21 12.49
C ALA A 222 -14.17 -1.00 12.82
N PRO A 223 -14.21 -1.77 13.94
CA PRO A 223 -15.40 -2.55 14.34
C PRO A 223 -16.65 -1.71 14.60
N ASP A 224 -16.49 -0.44 14.95
CA ASP A 224 -17.59 0.53 15.15
C ASP A 224 -18.09 1.14 13.81
N GLY A 225 -17.49 0.74 12.67
CA GLY A 225 -17.84 1.22 11.34
C GLY A 225 -17.12 2.50 10.91
N VAL A 226 -16.31 3.10 11.74
CA VAL A 226 -15.53 4.30 11.38
C VAL A 226 -14.47 3.93 10.34
N GLU A 227 -14.37 4.75 9.29
CA GLU A 227 -13.41 4.57 8.20
C GLU A 227 -12.22 5.51 8.32
N TYR A 228 -11.04 4.95 8.02
CA TYR A 228 -9.76 5.65 8.03
C TYR A 228 -9.10 5.51 6.67
N PRO A 229 -9.34 6.45 5.74
CA PRO A 229 -8.70 6.46 4.44
C PRO A 229 -7.20 6.75 4.57
N MET A 230 -6.41 6.09 3.75
CA MET A 230 -4.98 6.32 3.62
C MET A 230 -4.62 6.36 2.13
N ARG A 231 -3.93 7.41 1.70
CA ARG A 231 -3.41 7.56 0.33
C ARG A 231 -1.92 7.71 0.34
N GLY A 232 -1.24 7.11 -0.64
CA GLY A 232 0.21 7.18 -0.70
C GLY A 232 0.76 6.95 -2.10
N VAL A 233 2.10 7.05 -2.19
CA VAL A 233 2.86 6.88 -3.44
C VAL A 233 4.07 6.02 -3.14
N PHE A 234 4.32 5.01 -3.97
CA PHE A 234 5.54 4.22 -3.94
C PHE A 234 6.70 5.05 -4.52
N LEU A 235 7.74 5.25 -3.73
CA LEU A 235 8.96 5.97 -4.12
C LEU A 235 9.98 5.01 -4.73
N GLU A 236 10.07 3.80 -4.16
CA GLU A 236 11.00 2.76 -4.58
C GLU A 236 10.33 1.39 -4.46
N VAL A 237 10.52 0.54 -5.46
CA VAL A 237 10.11 -0.86 -5.45
C VAL A 237 11.21 -1.67 -6.09
N VAL A 238 11.96 -2.42 -5.28
CA VAL A 238 13.04 -3.33 -5.69
C VAL A 238 12.62 -4.74 -5.31
N GLU A 239 12.09 -5.47 -6.27
CA GLU A 239 11.61 -6.85 -6.07
C GLU A 239 12.79 -7.82 -5.92
N PRO A 240 12.77 -8.72 -4.96
CA PRO A 240 11.90 -8.83 -3.80
C PRO A 240 12.56 -8.29 -2.50
N GLU A 241 13.32 -7.19 -2.57
CA GLU A 241 14.26 -6.75 -1.52
C GLU A 241 13.77 -5.56 -0.71
N ARG A 242 13.08 -4.59 -1.37
CA ARG A 242 12.81 -3.31 -0.73
C ARG A 242 11.60 -2.61 -1.31
N ILE A 243 10.81 -1.99 -0.44
CA ILE A 243 9.71 -1.09 -0.78
C ILE A 243 9.88 0.19 0.03
N VAL A 244 9.75 1.35 -0.62
CA VAL A 244 9.68 2.66 0.04
C VAL A 244 8.43 3.38 -0.44
N PHE A 245 7.62 3.87 0.48
CA PHE A 245 6.43 4.64 0.14
C PHE A 245 6.14 5.71 1.19
N THR A 246 5.47 6.77 0.76
CA THR A 246 4.80 7.72 1.64
C THR A 246 3.32 7.45 1.69
N ALA A 247 2.68 7.74 2.82
CA ALA A 247 1.24 7.63 2.97
C ALA A 247 0.70 8.69 3.92
N VAL A 248 -0.44 9.28 3.55
CA VAL A 248 -1.18 10.24 4.35
C VAL A 248 -2.46 9.59 4.86
N ALA A 249 -2.60 9.47 6.17
CA ALA A 249 -3.86 9.11 6.80
C ALA A 249 -4.78 10.33 6.83
N GLN A 250 -6.05 10.11 6.48
CA GLN A 250 -7.05 11.17 6.35
C GLN A 250 -8.24 10.91 7.28
N ASP A 251 -8.96 11.98 7.60
CA ASP A 251 -10.30 11.85 8.21
C ASP A 251 -11.37 11.59 7.13
N LYS A 252 -12.63 11.46 7.58
CA LYS A 252 -13.80 11.25 6.69
C LYS A 252 -14.04 12.37 5.67
N ASP A 253 -13.53 13.57 5.93
CA ASP A 253 -13.69 14.75 5.10
C ASP A 253 -12.47 14.95 4.16
N GLY A 254 -11.47 14.06 4.24
CA GLY A 254 -10.26 14.07 3.42
C GLY A 254 -9.13 14.94 3.98
N ASN A 255 -9.28 15.49 5.20
CA ASN A 255 -8.21 16.28 5.82
C ASN A 255 -7.07 15.37 6.28
N ALA A 256 -5.84 15.78 6.03
CA ALA A 256 -4.66 15.03 6.44
C ALA A 256 -4.48 15.05 7.96
N LEU A 257 -4.35 13.87 8.57
CA LEU A 257 -4.17 13.66 10.01
C LEU A 257 -2.70 13.43 10.36
N LEU A 258 -2.02 12.59 9.59
CA LEU A 258 -0.59 12.33 9.69
C LEU A 258 -0.03 11.91 8.34
N GLU A 259 1.25 12.16 8.13
CA GLU A 259 2.01 11.62 7.01
C GLU A 259 3.11 10.69 7.54
N ALA A 260 3.30 9.58 6.84
CA ALA A 260 4.32 8.59 7.16
C ALA A 260 5.19 8.29 5.95
N HIS A 261 6.50 8.24 6.17
CA HIS A 261 7.50 7.68 5.25
C HIS A 261 7.88 6.29 5.76
N THR A 262 7.67 5.28 4.94
CA THR A 262 7.85 3.87 5.31
C THR A 262 8.86 3.20 4.41
N VAL A 263 9.82 2.53 5.02
CA VAL A 263 10.81 1.66 4.37
C VAL A 263 10.58 0.23 4.83
N VAL A 264 10.38 -0.68 3.90
CA VAL A 264 10.24 -2.11 4.17
C VAL A 264 11.39 -2.84 3.49
N SER A 265 12.11 -3.63 4.25
CA SER A 265 13.23 -4.44 3.76
C SER A 265 12.94 -5.93 3.95
N PHE A 266 13.28 -6.74 2.97
CA PHE A 266 13.05 -8.19 2.95
C PHE A 266 14.39 -8.90 2.77
N ALA A 267 14.91 -9.53 3.80
CA ALA A 267 16.16 -10.26 3.78
C ALA A 267 15.93 -11.77 3.89
N GLN A 268 16.40 -12.54 2.90
CA GLN A 268 16.33 -14.01 2.94
C GLN A 268 17.27 -14.58 4.00
N GLN A 269 16.78 -15.49 4.83
CA GLN A 269 17.54 -16.22 5.85
C GLN A 269 17.22 -17.73 5.75
N GLY A 270 17.94 -18.46 4.90
CA GLY A 270 17.60 -19.86 4.58
C GLY A 270 16.23 -19.96 3.89
N SER A 271 15.28 -20.69 4.47
CA SER A 271 13.90 -20.78 4.01
C SER A 271 13.01 -19.64 4.53
N GLU A 272 13.49 -18.85 5.48
CA GLU A 272 12.77 -17.80 6.17
C GLU A 272 13.06 -16.42 5.57
N THR A 273 12.20 -15.48 5.85
CA THR A 273 12.36 -14.06 5.48
C THR A 273 12.36 -13.17 6.72
N LYS A 274 13.45 -12.44 6.92
CA LYS A 274 13.51 -11.35 7.88
C LYS A 274 12.96 -10.07 7.23
N LEU A 275 11.80 -9.62 7.68
CA LEU A 275 11.18 -8.35 7.28
C LEU A 275 11.46 -7.29 8.34
N THR A 276 11.85 -6.10 7.90
CA THR A 276 11.99 -4.92 8.77
C THR A 276 11.16 -3.79 8.19
N VAL A 277 10.27 -3.24 9.00
CA VAL A 277 9.52 -2.01 8.73
C VAL A 277 10.17 -0.89 9.53
N HIS A 278 10.61 0.13 8.84
CA HIS A 278 11.07 1.38 9.42
C HIS A 278 10.14 2.49 8.96
N GLN A 279 9.43 3.12 9.90
CA GLN A 279 8.47 4.18 9.58
C GLN A 279 8.73 5.41 10.45
N ARG A 280 8.84 6.57 9.79
CA ARG A 280 8.80 7.88 10.42
C ARG A 280 7.47 8.54 10.07
N ALA A 281 6.73 8.99 11.06
CA ALA A 281 5.47 9.69 10.87
C ALA A 281 5.48 11.06 11.56
N VAL A 282 4.77 12.00 10.94
CA VAL A 282 4.60 13.38 11.40
C VAL A 282 3.12 13.67 11.54
N GLY A 283 2.74 14.22 12.67
CA GLY A 283 1.36 14.64 12.94
C GLY A 283 1.02 15.95 12.24
N LEU A 284 -0.17 15.97 11.62
CA LEU A 284 -0.66 17.10 10.83
C LEU A 284 -1.96 17.69 11.42
N ALA A 285 -2.52 17.08 12.47
CA ALA A 285 -3.78 17.49 13.08
C ALA A 285 -3.75 17.28 14.60
N PRO A 286 -4.66 17.91 15.37
CA PRO A 286 -4.73 17.78 16.83
C PRO A 286 -4.86 16.33 17.35
N LEU A 287 -5.45 15.43 16.56
CA LEU A 287 -5.58 14.01 16.89
C LEU A 287 -4.29 13.20 16.70
N ALA A 288 -3.32 13.73 15.95
CA ALA A 288 -2.11 13.02 15.58
C ALA A 288 -1.30 12.45 16.76
N PRO A 289 -1.13 13.12 17.92
CA PRO A 289 -0.40 12.55 19.04
C PRO A 289 -0.92 11.19 19.50
N GLN A 290 -2.25 10.98 19.48
CA GLN A 290 -2.87 9.70 19.83
C GLN A 290 -2.60 8.63 18.76
N MET A 291 -2.69 9.00 17.49
CA MET A 291 -2.39 8.10 16.38
C MET A 291 -0.92 7.68 16.39
N LEU A 292 -0.02 8.64 16.60
CA LEU A 292 1.42 8.38 16.69
C LEU A 292 1.75 7.46 17.88
N ALA A 293 1.10 7.62 19.02
CA ALA A 293 1.27 6.74 20.17
C ALA A 293 0.88 5.29 19.88
N GLY A 294 -0.15 5.07 19.04
CA GLY A 294 -0.65 3.75 18.65
C GLY A 294 0.14 3.05 17.54
N MET A 295 1.09 3.72 16.86
CA MET A 295 1.76 3.19 15.66
C MET A 295 2.44 1.83 15.86
N GLU A 296 3.20 1.67 16.93
CA GLU A 296 3.95 0.43 17.19
C GLU A 296 3.02 -0.76 17.41
N ALA A 297 1.96 -0.56 18.21
CA ALA A 297 0.94 -1.57 18.43
C ALA A 297 0.17 -1.90 17.14
N GLY A 298 -0.15 -0.90 16.33
CA GLY A 298 -0.81 -1.07 15.03
C GLY A 298 0.04 -1.91 14.07
N TRP A 299 1.31 -1.59 13.93
CA TRP A 299 2.24 -2.36 13.09
C TRP A 299 2.44 -3.79 13.62
N THR A 300 2.59 -3.97 14.93
CA THR A 300 2.72 -5.30 15.53
C THR A 300 1.53 -6.18 15.15
N GLN A 301 0.30 -5.68 15.33
CA GLN A 301 -0.92 -6.42 14.99
C GLN A 301 -1.05 -6.67 13.48
N SER A 302 -0.68 -5.69 12.64
CA SER A 302 -0.69 -5.88 11.18
C SER A 302 0.27 -6.97 10.75
N LEU A 303 1.50 -6.99 11.29
CA LEU A 303 2.48 -8.02 10.97
C LEU A 303 2.12 -9.40 11.57
N GLU A 304 1.33 -9.46 12.65
CA GLU A 304 0.73 -10.72 13.13
C GLU A 304 -0.29 -11.25 12.12
N ARG A 305 -1.19 -10.41 11.62
CA ARG A 305 -2.14 -10.78 10.56
C ARG A 305 -1.42 -11.23 9.27
N LEU A 306 -0.33 -10.53 8.92
CA LEU A 306 0.50 -10.95 7.79
C LEU A 306 1.13 -12.32 8.02
N ALA A 307 1.59 -12.62 9.24
CA ALA A 307 2.14 -13.94 9.57
C ALA A 307 1.08 -15.04 9.46
N ASP A 308 -0.13 -14.77 9.95
CA ASP A 308 -1.26 -15.69 9.83
C ASP A 308 -1.62 -15.94 8.35
N LEU A 309 -1.68 -14.87 7.54
CA LEU A 309 -1.91 -14.98 6.09
C LEU A 309 -0.83 -15.78 5.39
N ILE A 310 0.44 -15.52 5.68
CA ILE A 310 1.58 -16.21 5.08
C ILE A 310 1.60 -17.69 5.50
N SER A 311 1.37 -17.99 6.77
CA SER A 311 1.27 -19.36 7.28
C SER A 311 0.13 -20.10 6.59
N THR A 312 -1.03 -19.45 6.43
CA THR A 312 -2.17 -20.00 5.69
C THR A 312 -1.84 -20.16 4.20
N ASN A 313 -1.16 -19.21 3.57
CA ASN A 313 -0.75 -19.27 2.16
C ASN A 313 0.49 -20.16 1.94
N GLY A 314 1.38 -20.30 2.90
CA GLY A 314 2.49 -21.28 2.90
C GLY A 314 1.96 -22.72 2.99
N THR A 315 0.80 -22.90 3.62
CA THR A 315 0.03 -24.15 3.67
C THR A 315 -0.95 -24.30 2.50
N ARG A 316 -1.24 -23.20 1.78
CA ARG A 316 -2.10 -23.11 0.59
C ARG A 316 -1.27 -22.70 -0.62
N LYS A 317 -0.52 -23.61 -1.24
CA LYS A 317 -0.21 -23.41 -2.66
C LYS A 317 -1.48 -23.68 -3.44
N GLU A 318 -2.14 -22.59 -3.86
CA GLU A 318 -3.23 -22.66 -4.81
C GLU A 318 -2.82 -23.49 -6.01
N ALA A 319 -3.80 -24.17 -6.62
CA ALA A 319 -3.56 -24.92 -7.83
C ALA A 319 -2.98 -23.98 -8.90
N THR A 320 -1.85 -24.36 -9.46
CA THR A 320 -1.11 -23.57 -10.45
C THR A 320 -0.73 -24.42 -11.65
N LEU A 321 -0.56 -23.78 -12.80
CA LEU A 321 0.01 -24.42 -13.98
C LEU A 321 1.50 -24.65 -13.76
N VAL A 322 1.97 -25.87 -14.01
CA VAL A 322 3.38 -26.27 -13.88
C VAL A 322 3.88 -26.83 -15.21
N GLY A 323 4.93 -26.24 -15.76
CA GLY A 323 5.42 -26.63 -17.08
C GLY A 323 4.34 -26.49 -18.17
N ASP A 324 4.43 -27.31 -19.22
CA ASP A 324 3.57 -27.24 -20.38
C ASP A 324 2.27 -28.05 -20.28
N ARG A 325 2.17 -29.05 -19.39
CA ARG A 325 1.05 -30.01 -19.32
C ARG A 325 0.62 -30.42 -17.91
N GLU A 326 0.88 -29.61 -16.89
CA GLU A 326 0.59 -30.01 -15.52
C GLU A 326 -0.20 -28.95 -14.76
N ILE A 327 -0.97 -29.41 -13.78
CA ILE A 327 -1.55 -28.59 -12.71
C ILE A 327 -1.08 -29.21 -11.39
N ALA A 328 -0.57 -28.39 -10.47
CA ALA A 328 -0.16 -28.82 -9.14
C ALA A 328 -0.83 -27.96 -8.05
N ALA A 329 -1.16 -28.59 -6.93
CA ALA A 329 -1.67 -27.93 -5.74
C ALA A 329 -1.02 -28.53 -4.50
N THR A 330 -0.75 -27.69 -3.50
CA THR A 330 -0.34 -28.14 -2.16
C THR A 330 -1.27 -27.51 -1.14
N ARG A 331 -1.74 -28.33 -0.17
CA ARG A 331 -2.54 -27.82 0.95
C ARG A 331 -2.23 -28.57 2.23
N VAL A 332 -2.20 -27.86 3.37
CA VAL A 332 -2.09 -28.48 4.68
C VAL A 332 -3.44 -28.40 5.38
N PHE A 333 -3.92 -29.53 5.86
CA PHE A 333 -5.16 -29.69 6.60
C PHE A 333 -4.87 -29.86 8.08
N ASP A 334 -5.63 -29.19 8.93
CA ASP A 334 -5.54 -29.32 10.38
C ASP A 334 -6.28 -30.58 10.85
N ALA A 335 -5.74 -31.72 10.45
CA ALA A 335 -6.28 -33.04 10.74
C ALA A 335 -5.18 -34.11 10.58
N PRO A 336 -5.21 -35.21 11.39
CA PRO A 336 -4.28 -36.32 11.28
C PRO A 336 -4.37 -37.00 9.91
N ARG A 337 -3.27 -37.54 9.41
CA ARG A 337 -3.14 -38.15 8.10
C ARG A 337 -4.16 -39.29 7.87
N GLU A 338 -4.39 -40.10 8.86
CA GLU A 338 -5.36 -41.20 8.80
C GLU A 338 -6.79 -40.70 8.60
N LEU A 339 -7.17 -39.56 9.21
CA LEU A 339 -8.49 -38.97 9.03
C LEU A 339 -8.60 -38.37 7.63
N VAL A 340 -7.59 -37.64 7.16
CA VAL A 340 -7.61 -37.05 5.79
C VAL A 340 -7.65 -38.16 4.75
N TRP A 341 -6.87 -39.23 4.92
CA TRP A 341 -6.94 -40.41 4.08
C TRP A 341 -8.32 -41.03 4.08
N LYS A 342 -8.93 -41.24 5.25
CA LYS A 342 -10.26 -41.78 5.41
C LYS A 342 -11.31 -40.99 4.64
N VAL A 343 -11.35 -39.67 4.85
CA VAL A 343 -12.34 -38.84 4.17
C VAL A 343 -12.14 -38.72 2.66
N TRP A 344 -10.92 -39.03 2.17
CA TRP A 344 -10.60 -39.07 0.74
C TRP A 344 -10.94 -40.40 0.06
N THR A 345 -11.00 -41.50 0.83
CA THR A 345 -11.06 -42.84 0.27
C THR A 345 -12.31 -43.60 0.62
N GLU A 346 -13.16 -43.11 1.50
CA GLU A 346 -14.44 -43.75 1.84
C GLU A 346 -15.63 -43.06 1.15
N PRO A 347 -16.54 -43.82 0.47
CA PRO A 347 -17.64 -43.24 -0.29
C PRO A 347 -18.55 -42.32 0.49
N GLU A 348 -18.80 -42.64 1.76
CA GLU A 348 -19.65 -41.84 2.68
C GLU A 348 -19.11 -40.46 2.92
N HIS A 349 -17.79 -40.30 2.84
CA HIS A 349 -17.10 -39.06 3.08
C HIS A 349 -16.83 -38.26 1.82
N ILE A 350 -16.23 -38.90 0.80
CA ILE A 350 -15.75 -38.20 -0.40
C ILE A 350 -16.89 -37.50 -1.15
N GLY A 351 -18.08 -38.09 -1.16
CA GLY A 351 -19.28 -37.51 -1.77
C GLY A 351 -19.73 -36.18 -1.17
N GLN A 352 -19.30 -35.86 0.06
CA GLN A 352 -19.71 -34.63 0.77
C GLN A 352 -18.91 -33.41 0.36
N TRP A 353 -17.67 -33.58 -0.10
CA TRP A 353 -16.78 -32.49 -0.41
C TRP A 353 -16.21 -32.48 -1.84
N TRP A 354 -16.26 -33.60 -2.55
CA TRP A 354 -15.71 -33.71 -3.90
C TRP A 354 -16.49 -32.84 -4.91
N GLY A 355 -15.74 -32.02 -5.68
CA GLY A 355 -16.28 -31.10 -6.68
C GLY A 355 -16.27 -29.65 -6.25
N PRO A 356 -16.36 -28.69 -7.19
CA PRO A 356 -16.37 -27.25 -6.94
C PRO A 356 -17.56 -26.80 -6.07
N LYS A 357 -17.55 -25.57 -5.58
CA LYS A 357 -18.70 -24.97 -4.90
C LYS A 357 -19.94 -24.96 -5.79
N GLY A 358 -21.09 -25.30 -5.23
CA GLY A 358 -22.36 -25.45 -5.97
C GLY A 358 -22.58 -26.83 -6.63
N PHE A 359 -21.60 -27.75 -6.54
CA PHE A 359 -21.74 -29.11 -7.00
C PHE A 359 -22.04 -30.06 -5.85
N THR A 360 -22.80 -31.15 -6.16
CA THR A 360 -22.93 -32.33 -5.29
C THR A 360 -22.42 -33.56 -6.02
N THR A 361 -21.99 -34.59 -5.28
CA THR A 361 -21.40 -35.79 -5.87
C THR A 361 -22.12 -37.03 -5.38
N THR A 362 -22.60 -37.87 -6.31
CA THR A 362 -23.19 -39.18 -6.03
C THR A 362 -22.22 -40.27 -6.45
N THR A 363 -21.77 -41.10 -5.53
CA THR A 363 -20.96 -42.30 -5.82
C THR A 363 -21.83 -43.50 -6.16
N HIS A 364 -21.59 -44.11 -7.32
CA HIS A 364 -22.27 -45.32 -7.75
C HIS A 364 -21.52 -46.59 -7.38
N ALA A 365 -20.21 -46.58 -7.52
CA ALA A 365 -19.34 -47.68 -7.16
C ALA A 365 -17.95 -47.18 -6.84
N MET A 366 -17.27 -47.76 -5.83
CA MET A 366 -15.90 -47.42 -5.49
C MET A 366 -15.15 -48.64 -4.98
N GLU A 367 -14.10 -49.04 -5.70
CA GLU A 367 -13.16 -50.07 -5.26
C GLU A 367 -11.78 -49.47 -5.09
N LEU A 368 -11.33 -49.27 -3.85
CA LEU A 368 -10.05 -48.71 -3.53
C LEU A 368 -8.93 -49.74 -3.55
N LYS A 369 -8.47 -50.12 -4.73
CA LYS A 369 -7.32 -51.03 -4.96
C LYS A 369 -6.68 -50.71 -6.32
N PRO A 370 -5.42 -51.09 -6.58
CA PRO A 370 -4.85 -51.03 -7.92
C PRO A 370 -5.73 -51.73 -8.94
N GLY A 371 -6.08 -51.04 -10.04
CA GLY A 371 -7.05 -51.50 -11.07
C GLY A 371 -8.51 -51.29 -10.70
N GLY A 372 -8.85 -50.98 -9.45
CA GLY A 372 -10.21 -50.69 -9.02
C GLY A 372 -10.72 -49.34 -9.58
N VAL A 373 -12.02 -49.16 -9.56
CA VAL A 373 -12.69 -48.04 -10.22
C VAL A 373 -13.60 -47.30 -9.23
N TRP A 374 -13.57 -45.98 -9.28
CA TRP A 374 -14.59 -45.12 -8.69
C TRP A 374 -15.43 -44.50 -9.81
N ARG A 375 -16.73 -44.80 -9.81
CA ARG A 375 -17.74 -44.21 -10.71
C ARG A 375 -18.64 -43.28 -9.93
N PHE A 376 -18.79 -42.06 -10.40
CA PHE A 376 -19.58 -41.04 -9.73
C PHE A 376 -20.13 -40.00 -10.70
N VAL A 377 -21.18 -39.30 -10.27
CA VAL A 377 -21.77 -38.19 -10.98
C VAL A 377 -21.57 -36.94 -10.16
N MET A 378 -21.00 -35.89 -10.75
CA MET A 378 -21.06 -34.57 -10.20
C MET A 378 -22.26 -33.83 -10.78
N HIS A 379 -23.19 -33.43 -9.91
CA HIS A 379 -24.37 -32.65 -10.26
C HIS A 379 -24.01 -31.18 -10.20
N GLY A 380 -23.87 -30.55 -11.35
CA GLY A 380 -23.57 -29.11 -11.47
C GLY A 380 -24.86 -28.29 -11.62
N PRO A 381 -24.73 -26.94 -11.62
CA PRO A 381 -25.89 -26.05 -11.77
C PRO A 381 -26.59 -26.21 -13.14
N ASP A 382 -25.84 -26.57 -14.18
CA ASP A 382 -26.36 -26.63 -15.55
C ASP A 382 -26.61 -28.05 -16.06
N ARG A 383 -25.84 -29.03 -15.59
CA ARG A 383 -25.91 -30.43 -16.02
C ARG A 383 -25.16 -31.36 -15.08
N ASP A 384 -25.43 -32.66 -15.30
CA ASP A 384 -24.69 -33.73 -14.67
C ASP A 384 -23.41 -34.08 -15.44
N TYR A 385 -22.36 -34.38 -14.70
CA TYR A 385 -21.06 -34.79 -15.23
C TYR A 385 -20.73 -36.21 -14.77
N GLN A 386 -20.76 -37.14 -15.72
CA GLN A 386 -20.39 -38.54 -15.47
C GLN A 386 -18.88 -38.67 -15.37
N ASN A 387 -18.38 -39.24 -14.27
CA ASN A 387 -16.96 -39.33 -13.99
C ASN A 387 -16.54 -40.78 -13.68
N LYS A 388 -15.27 -41.06 -14.05
CA LYS A 388 -14.60 -42.31 -13.75
C LYS A 388 -13.16 -42.04 -13.32
N ILE A 389 -12.78 -42.63 -12.21
CA ILE A 389 -11.40 -42.71 -11.74
C ILE A 389 -11.01 -44.19 -11.71
N THR A 390 -9.83 -44.49 -12.26
CA THR A 390 -9.20 -45.82 -12.17
C THR A 390 -7.96 -45.69 -11.32
N TYR A 391 -7.90 -46.36 -10.18
CA TYR A 391 -6.74 -46.36 -9.28
C TYR A 391 -5.61 -47.18 -9.90
N LEU A 392 -4.41 -46.56 -9.97
CA LEU A 392 -3.19 -47.20 -10.48
C LEU A 392 -2.30 -47.64 -9.31
N GLU A 393 -2.27 -46.87 -8.24
CA GLU A 393 -1.51 -47.18 -7.03
C GLU A 393 -2.28 -46.72 -5.79
N VAL A 394 -2.28 -47.53 -4.75
CA VAL A 394 -2.92 -47.26 -3.47
C VAL A 394 -1.94 -47.67 -2.35
N VAL A 395 -1.28 -46.70 -1.70
CA VAL A 395 -0.37 -46.89 -0.56
C VAL A 395 -0.97 -46.16 0.63
N LYS A 396 -1.67 -46.87 1.48
CA LYS A 396 -2.34 -46.31 2.67
C LYS A 396 -1.31 -46.03 3.79
N PRO A 397 -1.35 -44.87 4.47
CA PRO A 397 -2.15 -43.67 4.17
C PRO A 397 -1.33 -42.57 3.44
N GLU A 398 -0.39 -42.94 2.57
CA GLU A 398 0.68 -42.07 2.09
C GLU A 398 0.47 -41.56 0.66
N ARG A 399 -0.12 -42.43 -0.24
CA ARG A 399 -0.11 -42.10 -1.66
C ARG A 399 -1.25 -42.75 -2.44
N LEU A 400 -1.86 -41.96 -3.32
CA LEU A 400 -2.79 -42.38 -4.35
C LEU A 400 -2.27 -41.98 -5.73
N VAL A 401 -2.31 -42.90 -6.69
CA VAL A 401 -2.16 -42.55 -8.10
C VAL A 401 -3.34 -43.06 -8.84
N TYR A 402 -3.97 -42.23 -9.63
CA TYR A 402 -5.14 -42.61 -10.40
C TYR A 402 -5.24 -41.88 -11.73
N ARG A 403 -5.99 -42.47 -12.66
CA ARG A 403 -6.37 -41.84 -13.92
C ARG A 403 -7.80 -41.34 -13.82
N HIS A 404 -8.01 -40.07 -14.12
CA HIS A 404 -9.32 -39.45 -14.21
C HIS A 404 -9.70 -39.34 -15.67
N GLY A 405 -10.94 -39.79 -16.02
CA GLY A 405 -11.49 -39.70 -17.37
C GLY A 405 -13.00 -39.80 -17.37
N GLY A 406 -13.66 -39.28 -18.39
CA GLY A 406 -15.08 -39.46 -18.60
C GLY A 406 -15.44 -40.93 -18.82
N ASP A 407 -16.72 -41.27 -18.61
CA ASP A 407 -17.22 -42.66 -18.85
C ASP A 407 -17.44 -42.98 -20.34
N LYS A 408 -17.39 -41.95 -21.20
CA LYS A 408 -17.43 -42.10 -22.66
C LYS A 408 -16.03 -42.02 -23.24
N GLU A 409 -15.67 -43.01 -24.08
CA GLU A 409 -14.35 -43.09 -24.76
C GLU A 409 -14.02 -41.86 -25.64
N VAL A 410 -14.95 -40.91 -25.77
CA VAL A 410 -14.88 -39.75 -26.69
C VAL A 410 -14.61 -38.41 -25.99
N GLU A 411 -14.68 -38.33 -24.66
CA GLU A 411 -14.33 -37.05 -23.97
C GLU A 411 -12.82 -36.90 -23.81
N PRO A 412 -12.22 -35.77 -24.27
CA PRO A 412 -10.77 -35.58 -24.26
C PRO A 412 -10.20 -35.30 -22.86
N VAL A 413 -10.94 -35.55 -21.79
CA VAL A 413 -10.56 -35.33 -20.41
C VAL A 413 -9.96 -36.61 -19.84
N ASN A 414 -8.67 -36.82 -20.07
CA ASN A 414 -7.95 -37.94 -19.50
C ASN A 414 -6.59 -37.43 -18.95
N PHE A 415 -6.43 -37.52 -17.62
CA PHE A 415 -5.20 -37.09 -16.97
C PHE A 415 -4.88 -38.00 -15.78
N GLN A 416 -3.59 -38.12 -15.47
CA GLN A 416 -3.13 -38.86 -14.30
C GLN A 416 -2.98 -37.91 -13.11
N VAL A 417 -3.42 -38.36 -11.95
CA VAL A 417 -3.30 -37.63 -10.69
C VAL A 417 -2.44 -38.43 -9.73
N THR A 418 -1.50 -37.75 -9.10
CA THR A 418 -0.77 -38.25 -7.95
C THR A 418 -1.13 -37.39 -6.74
N VAL A 419 -1.52 -38.02 -5.64
CA VAL A 419 -1.80 -37.37 -4.36
C VAL A 419 -0.87 -37.98 -3.31
N ILE A 420 -0.08 -37.15 -2.65
CA ILE A 420 0.82 -37.56 -1.56
C ILE A 420 0.31 -36.95 -0.26
N PHE A 421 0.20 -37.77 0.77
CA PHE A 421 -0.26 -37.38 2.11
C PHE A 421 0.94 -37.45 3.06
N THR A 422 1.42 -36.32 3.53
CA THR A 422 2.57 -36.21 4.44
C THR A 422 2.11 -35.69 5.79
N GLU A 423 2.45 -36.40 6.86
CA GLU A 423 2.17 -35.95 8.21
C GLU A 423 3.15 -34.88 8.65
N GLN A 424 2.65 -33.80 9.25
CA GLN A 424 3.42 -32.67 9.76
C GLN A 424 2.83 -32.18 11.09
N GLY A 425 3.36 -32.68 12.22
CA GLY A 425 2.99 -32.18 13.56
C GLY A 425 1.49 -32.26 13.87
N GLY A 426 0.86 -33.41 13.60
CA GLY A 426 -0.58 -33.62 13.80
C GLY A 426 -1.48 -33.09 12.66
N LYS A 427 -0.90 -32.43 11.70
CA LYS A 427 -1.55 -31.94 10.47
C LYS A 427 -1.16 -32.80 9.26
N THR A 428 -1.90 -32.68 8.17
CA THR A 428 -1.61 -33.41 6.94
C THR A 428 -1.37 -32.45 5.79
N ARG A 429 -0.18 -32.52 5.22
CA ARG A 429 0.13 -31.86 3.94
C ARG A 429 -0.26 -32.79 2.80
N ILE A 430 -1.03 -32.26 1.85
CA ILE A 430 -1.33 -32.91 0.57
C ILE A 430 -0.59 -32.20 -0.56
N ASP A 431 0.21 -32.96 -1.32
CA ASP A 431 0.76 -32.54 -2.59
C ASP A 431 0.03 -33.28 -3.71
N MET A 432 -0.66 -32.52 -4.57
CA MET A 432 -1.45 -33.05 -5.68
C MET A 432 -0.84 -32.60 -7.01
N ARG A 433 -0.65 -33.54 -7.93
CA ARG A 433 -0.12 -33.28 -9.27
C ARG A 433 -0.98 -33.96 -10.31
N MET A 434 -1.51 -33.16 -11.25
CA MET A 434 -2.33 -33.61 -12.37
C MET A 434 -1.51 -33.47 -13.65
N VAL A 435 -1.26 -34.56 -14.35
CA VAL A 435 -0.45 -34.62 -15.59
C VAL A 435 -1.35 -34.96 -16.76
N PHE A 436 -1.42 -34.07 -17.74
CA PHE A 436 -2.21 -34.20 -18.96
C PHE A 436 -1.38 -34.83 -20.10
N PRO A 437 -2.02 -35.47 -21.09
CA PRO A 437 -1.29 -36.05 -22.23
C PRO A 437 -0.57 -35.00 -23.08
N SER A 438 -1.06 -33.74 -23.12
CA SER A 438 -0.45 -32.65 -23.86
C SER A 438 -0.81 -31.29 -23.24
N ALA A 439 -0.11 -30.24 -23.64
CA ALA A 439 -0.44 -28.85 -23.30
C ALA A 439 -1.86 -28.48 -23.74
N ASN A 440 -2.25 -28.86 -24.95
CA ASN A 440 -3.59 -28.58 -25.49
C ASN A 440 -4.69 -29.26 -24.65
N ALA A 441 -4.45 -30.49 -24.16
CA ALA A 441 -5.39 -31.17 -23.29
C ALA A 441 -5.56 -30.46 -21.95
N ARG A 442 -4.46 -30.00 -21.35
CA ARG A 442 -4.50 -29.17 -20.13
C ARG A 442 -5.26 -27.88 -20.37
N ASP A 443 -4.89 -27.13 -21.41
CA ASP A 443 -5.47 -25.82 -21.71
C ASP A 443 -6.97 -25.92 -22.01
N TYR A 444 -7.39 -27.00 -22.68
CA TYR A 444 -8.81 -27.28 -22.91
C TYR A 444 -9.56 -27.44 -21.57
N VAL A 445 -9.04 -28.24 -20.66
CA VAL A 445 -9.68 -28.49 -19.35
C VAL A 445 -9.68 -27.22 -18.48
N VAL A 446 -8.61 -26.44 -18.52
CA VAL A 446 -8.54 -25.15 -17.81
C VAL A 446 -9.57 -24.15 -18.35
N LYS A 447 -9.66 -24.00 -19.67
CA LYS A 447 -10.57 -23.03 -20.30
C LYS A 447 -12.03 -23.45 -20.26
N THR A 448 -12.31 -24.74 -20.46
CA THR A 448 -13.67 -25.24 -20.58
C THR A 448 -14.35 -25.52 -19.25
N TYR A 449 -13.58 -26.00 -18.27
CA TYR A 449 -14.09 -26.45 -16.97
C TYR A 449 -13.58 -25.64 -15.79
N GLY A 450 -12.73 -24.63 -16.01
CA GLY A 450 -12.14 -23.84 -14.93
C GLY A 450 -11.33 -24.69 -13.95
N ALA A 451 -10.55 -25.68 -14.43
CA ALA A 451 -9.98 -26.74 -13.61
C ALA A 451 -9.07 -26.26 -12.47
N VAL A 452 -8.35 -25.14 -12.65
CA VAL A 452 -7.50 -24.55 -11.60
C VAL A 452 -8.35 -24.05 -10.44
N GLU A 453 -9.37 -23.23 -10.74
CA GLU A 453 -10.29 -22.72 -9.73
C GLU A 453 -11.15 -23.83 -9.12
N GLY A 454 -11.62 -24.78 -9.95
CA GLY A 454 -12.38 -25.92 -9.49
C GLY A 454 -11.61 -26.79 -8.49
N LEU A 455 -10.30 -26.99 -8.71
CA LEU A 455 -9.44 -27.72 -7.77
C LEU A 455 -9.28 -26.95 -6.45
N ASN A 456 -9.08 -25.64 -6.51
CA ASN A 456 -8.98 -24.79 -5.31
C ASN A 456 -10.27 -24.85 -4.48
N GLN A 457 -11.42 -24.77 -5.12
CA GLN A 457 -12.73 -24.87 -4.46
C GLN A 457 -12.97 -26.26 -3.86
N THR A 458 -12.59 -27.31 -4.57
CA THR A 458 -12.70 -28.70 -4.09
C THR A 458 -11.86 -28.93 -2.84
N LEU A 459 -10.59 -28.48 -2.83
CA LEU A 459 -9.73 -28.59 -1.65
C LEU A 459 -10.22 -27.68 -0.50
N GLY A 460 -10.85 -26.54 -0.80
CA GLY A 460 -11.51 -25.68 0.20
C GLY A 460 -12.69 -26.38 0.88
N ARG A 461 -13.52 -27.11 0.12
CA ARG A 461 -14.62 -27.91 0.66
C ARG A 461 -14.14 -29.07 1.54
N LEU A 462 -13.01 -29.70 1.18
CA LEU A 462 -12.38 -30.69 2.05
C LEU A 462 -11.97 -30.08 3.39
N GLU A 463 -11.40 -28.88 3.38
CA GLU A 463 -10.99 -28.16 4.58
C GLU A 463 -12.21 -27.85 5.48
N GLU A 464 -13.29 -27.31 4.90
CA GLU A 464 -14.56 -27.06 5.59
C GLU A 464 -15.14 -28.37 6.19
N TYR A 465 -15.10 -29.46 5.44
CA TYR A 465 -15.61 -30.77 5.88
C TYR A 465 -14.80 -31.38 7.04
N LEU A 466 -13.46 -31.24 7.01
CA LEU A 466 -12.59 -31.69 8.10
C LEU A 466 -12.78 -30.84 9.35
N GLY A 467 -12.88 -29.50 9.19
CA GLY A 467 -13.11 -28.57 10.32
C GLY A 467 -14.41 -28.84 11.06
N ALA A 468 -15.49 -29.17 10.35
CA ALA A 468 -16.77 -29.52 10.97
C ALA A 468 -16.71 -30.82 11.80
N ARG A 469 -15.77 -31.73 11.51
CA ARG A 469 -15.60 -33.01 12.21
C ARG A 469 -14.61 -32.99 13.36
N ALA A 470 -13.72 -32.02 13.40
CA ALA A 470 -12.84 -31.81 14.54
C ALA A 470 -13.57 -31.28 15.78
N LEU A 471 -14.82 -30.79 15.60
CA LEU A 471 -15.68 -30.24 16.65
C LEU A 471 -16.75 -31.25 17.11
N SER A 472 -16.86 -32.41 16.51
CA SER A 472 -17.77 -33.52 16.88
C SER A 472 -17.01 -34.72 17.47
#